data_3f6727a44f7234935fa6fad138b6c899
#
_entry.id   3f6727a44f7234935fa6fad138b6c899
#
_cell.length_a   1.000
_cell.length_b   1.000
_cell.length_c   1.000
_cell.angle_alpha   90.00
_cell.angle_beta   90.00
_cell.angle_gamma   90.00
#
_symmetry.space_group_name_H-M   'P 1'
#
loop_
_entity.id
_entity.type
_entity.pdbx_description
1 polymer ?
#
loop_
_entity_poly.entity_id
_entity_poly.type
_entity_poly.pdbx_seq_one_letter_code
_entity_poly.pdbx_strand_id
1 'polypeptide(L)'
;MAGSIFGTLFRVSTFGESHGTALGAVIDGCPAGLPLSAEEIQAYLNRRKPGQSAFTTPRKEADACEILSGVFEGKTLGTPIAVLVRNKDQHSADYQAIWDCYRPGHADFGFDRKFGFRDPRGGGRSSGRETIGRVISGAIAAKLLAEFGIRAFAYVSAVGAIEAATFDEAVCAENPLGMPDAEAAARAAAYLKEVMQARDSLGGTVSCRVTGMFPGLGEPVFDKLDAELAKAVMSIGAVKGVEFGDGFGVSTRRGSEDNDAFCPGQGGIEKKSNHAGGMLGGISDSSDILLRAAVKATPSIGSPQETVNKNGEPVTIEIQGRHDPTIMPRAAVVVESMVNLVLADLLLRNSVSTVEKLKRAAGRA
;
A
#
# COMPACT_ATOMS: atom_id res chain seq x y z
N MET A 1 -3.92 13.15 19.07
CA MET A 1 -3.98 11.76 18.53
C MET A 1 -3.00 11.64 17.37
N ALA A 2 -2.09 10.67 17.41
CA ALA A 2 -0.95 10.57 16.49
C ALA A 2 -1.15 9.53 15.36
N GLY A 3 -2.37 9.41 14.81
CA GLY A 3 -2.72 8.40 13.80
C GLY A 3 -2.14 8.64 12.39
N SER A 4 -1.33 9.68 12.20
CA SER A 4 -0.70 10.00 10.91
C SER A 4 0.82 9.79 10.93
N ILE A 5 1.34 9.10 11.96
CA ILE A 5 2.75 8.73 12.10
C ILE A 5 2.85 7.21 12.07
N PHE A 6 3.82 6.68 11.31
CA PHE A 6 4.12 5.26 11.17
C PHE A 6 5.64 5.03 11.26
N GLY A 7 6.07 3.85 11.77
CA GLY A 7 7.48 3.48 11.95
C GLY A 7 8.06 3.92 13.28
N THR A 8 9.18 3.32 13.66
CA THR A 8 9.91 3.56 14.91
C THR A 8 11.23 4.30 14.67
N LEU A 9 12.10 3.78 13.82
CA LEU A 9 13.35 4.42 13.39
C LEU A 9 13.20 5.04 12.01
N PHE A 10 12.68 4.30 11.01
CA PHE A 10 12.28 4.88 9.74
C PHE A 10 10.85 5.43 9.88
N ARG A 11 10.75 6.66 10.32
CA ARG A 11 9.49 7.27 10.73
C ARG A 11 8.91 8.14 9.65
N VAL A 12 7.59 7.99 9.43
CA VAL A 12 6.86 8.73 8.41
C VAL A 12 5.70 9.46 9.06
N SER A 13 5.56 10.76 8.78
CA SER A 13 4.36 11.54 9.08
C SER A 13 3.73 12.00 7.77
N THR A 14 2.46 11.63 7.52
CA THR A 14 1.71 12.06 6.34
C THR A 14 0.76 13.20 6.68
N PHE A 15 0.58 14.14 5.75
CA PHE A 15 -0.28 15.32 5.91
C PHE A 15 -1.06 15.66 4.64
N GLY A 16 -2.03 16.55 4.78
CA GLY A 16 -2.86 17.08 3.69
C GLY A 16 -4.16 16.31 3.46
N GLU A 17 -5.17 17.00 2.99
CA GLU A 17 -6.51 16.50 2.64
C GLU A 17 -6.68 16.41 1.12
N SER A 18 -7.62 15.55 0.69
CA SER A 18 -7.87 15.30 -0.74
C SER A 18 -8.25 16.56 -1.53
N HIS A 19 -8.87 17.53 -0.89
CA HIS A 19 -9.27 18.81 -1.47
C HIS A 19 -8.57 20.00 -0.80
N GLY A 20 -7.51 19.76 -0.04
CA GLY A 20 -6.60 20.79 0.47
C GLY A 20 -5.63 21.29 -0.60
N THR A 21 -4.72 22.18 -0.23
CA THR A 21 -3.73 22.79 -1.15
C THR A 21 -2.70 21.78 -1.65
N ALA A 22 -2.27 20.89 -0.77
CA ALA A 22 -1.25 19.88 -1.05
C ALA A 22 -1.38 18.67 -0.10
N LEU A 23 -0.75 17.56 -0.49
CA LEU A 23 -0.51 16.41 0.36
C LEU A 23 0.99 16.10 0.35
N GLY A 24 1.46 15.39 1.37
CA GLY A 24 2.87 15.01 1.40
C GLY A 24 3.22 14.13 2.58
N ALA A 25 4.51 13.95 2.75
CA ALA A 25 5.09 13.23 3.87
C ALA A 25 6.38 13.89 4.35
N VAL A 26 6.65 13.70 5.63
CA VAL A 26 7.97 13.94 6.24
C VAL A 26 8.50 12.57 6.66
N ILE A 27 9.67 12.23 6.16
CA ILE A 27 10.38 10.98 6.45
C ILE A 27 11.58 11.33 7.34
N ASP A 28 11.62 10.75 8.52
CA ASP A 28 12.71 10.91 9.50
C ASP A 28 13.39 9.56 9.74
N GLY A 29 14.71 9.57 9.98
CA GLY A 29 15.50 8.37 10.23
C GLY A 29 16.02 7.67 8.97
N CYS A 30 15.87 8.26 7.78
CA CYS A 30 16.58 7.77 6.59
C CYS A 30 18.07 8.03 6.73
N PRO A 31 18.96 7.02 6.59
CA PRO A 31 20.40 7.21 6.69
C PRO A 31 20.94 8.23 5.67
N ALA A 32 22.01 8.94 6.03
CA ALA A 32 22.71 9.85 5.14
C ALA A 32 23.45 9.08 4.02
N GLY A 33 23.60 9.73 2.86
CA GLY A 33 24.40 9.22 1.74
C GLY A 33 23.66 8.32 0.76
N LEU A 34 22.38 8.03 0.98
CA LEU A 34 21.55 7.30 0.02
C LEU A 34 21.31 8.18 -1.22
N PRO A 35 21.67 7.70 -2.44
CA PRO A 35 21.32 8.41 -3.67
C PRO A 35 19.79 8.55 -3.78
N LEU A 36 19.29 9.76 -4.01
CA LEU A 36 17.84 10.02 -4.10
C LEU A 36 17.56 11.22 -4.99
N SER A 37 16.62 11.03 -5.93
CA SER A 37 16.12 12.10 -6.80
C SER A 37 14.58 12.18 -6.77
N ALA A 38 14.03 13.30 -7.23
CA ALA A 38 12.58 13.47 -7.36
C ALA A 38 12.00 12.54 -8.43
N GLU A 39 12.75 12.23 -9.48
CA GLU A 39 12.35 11.34 -10.57
C GLU A 39 12.13 9.91 -10.08
N GLU A 40 12.95 9.43 -9.16
CA GLU A 40 12.81 8.10 -8.55
C GLU A 40 11.52 7.99 -7.72
N ILE A 41 11.21 9.02 -6.93
CA ILE A 41 9.93 9.11 -6.20
C ILE A 41 8.76 9.24 -7.18
N GLN A 42 8.93 10.04 -8.23
CA GLN A 42 7.91 10.25 -9.27
C GLN A 42 7.56 8.96 -10.01
N ALA A 43 8.52 8.07 -10.24
CA ALA A 43 8.27 6.76 -10.85
C ALA A 43 7.25 5.94 -10.06
N TYR A 44 7.35 5.92 -8.73
CA TYR A 44 6.37 5.29 -7.85
C TYR A 44 5.02 6.02 -7.88
N LEU A 45 5.02 7.33 -7.79
CA LEU A 45 3.78 8.13 -7.88
C LEU A 45 3.07 7.95 -9.22
N ASN A 46 3.80 7.76 -10.32
CA ASN A 46 3.24 7.47 -11.63
C ASN A 46 2.43 6.17 -11.65
N ARG A 47 2.81 5.15 -10.87
CA ARG A 47 2.05 3.90 -10.71
C ARG A 47 0.78 4.10 -9.88
N ARG A 48 0.73 5.13 -9.01
CA ARG A 48 -0.40 5.46 -8.15
C ARG A 48 -1.40 6.42 -8.79
N LYS A 49 -0.95 7.37 -9.60
CA LYS A 49 -1.77 8.48 -10.12
C LYS A 49 -3.04 8.00 -10.83
N PRO A 50 -4.10 8.83 -10.90
CA PRO A 50 -5.29 8.54 -11.69
C PRO A 50 -5.01 8.60 -13.20
N GLY A 51 -5.95 8.09 -14.01
CA GLY A 51 -5.91 8.24 -15.47
C GLY A 51 -4.89 7.36 -16.20
N GLN A 52 -4.48 6.23 -15.62
CA GLN A 52 -3.49 5.32 -16.21
C GLN A 52 -4.09 4.36 -17.25
N SER A 53 -5.38 4.08 -17.17
CA SER A 53 -6.06 3.15 -18.06
C SER A 53 -7.57 3.46 -18.17
N ALA A 54 -8.27 2.78 -19.10
CA ALA A 54 -9.72 2.87 -19.23
C ALA A 54 -10.49 2.39 -17.98
N PHE A 55 -9.83 1.66 -17.06
CA PHE A 55 -10.40 1.11 -15.83
C PHE A 55 -10.12 1.97 -14.60
N THR A 56 -9.45 3.11 -14.77
CA THR A 56 -9.22 4.09 -13.70
C THR A 56 -9.96 5.38 -14.00
N THR A 57 -10.19 6.20 -12.97
CA THR A 57 -10.84 7.49 -13.13
C THR A 57 -10.17 8.32 -14.23
N PRO A 58 -10.94 9.04 -15.07
CA PRO A 58 -10.40 9.90 -16.13
C PRO A 58 -9.77 11.21 -15.62
N ARG A 59 -9.62 11.39 -14.31
CA ARG A 59 -8.91 12.55 -13.74
C ARG A 59 -7.47 12.56 -14.24
N LYS A 60 -6.99 13.76 -14.58
CA LYS A 60 -5.60 13.95 -15.04
C LYS A 60 -4.83 14.77 -14.00
N GLU A 61 -4.20 14.09 -13.08
CA GLU A 61 -3.29 14.70 -12.11
C GLU A 61 -1.89 14.14 -12.33
N ALA A 62 -0.91 15.00 -12.48
CA ALA A 62 0.49 14.61 -12.68
C ALA A 62 1.10 14.04 -11.38
N ASP A 63 0.53 14.39 -10.22
CA ASP A 63 1.08 14.11 -8.89
C ASP A 63 2.57 14.44 -8.80
N ALA A 64 2.97 15.57 -9.43
CA ALA A 64 4.36 16.01 -9.46
C ALA A 64 4.86 16.30 -8.03
N CYS A 65 5.93 15.61 -7.63
CA CYS A 65 6.51 15.76 -6.30
C CYS A 65 7.60 16.81 -6.26
N GLU A 66 7.69 17.50 -5.12
CA GLU A 66 8.75 18.46 -4.80
C GLU A 66 9.45 18.00 -3.52
N ILE A 67 10.78 17.77 -3.57
CA ILE A 67 11.59 17.54 -2.38
C ILE A 67 11.95 18.91 -1.79
N LEU A 68 11.57 19.14 -0.53
CA LEU A 68 11.76 20.41 0.14
C LEU A 68 12.95 20.44 1.08
N SER A 69 13.38 19.29 1.60
CA SER A 69 14.49 19.18 2.54
C SER A 69 15.09 17.76 2.57
N GLY A 70 16.23 17.60 3.26
CA GLY A 70 16.83 16.32 3.56
C GLY A 70 17.65 15.70 2.42
N VAL A 71 17.82 16.41 1.29
CA VAL A 71 18.62 15.97 0.14
C VAL A 71 19.52 17.11 -0.31
N PHE A 72 20.81 16.80 -0.57
CA PHE A 72 21.78 17.72 -1.13
C PHE A 72 22.66 16.98 -2.13
N GLU A 73 22.91 17.57 -3.29
CA GLU A 73 23.70 16.97 -4.40
C GLU A 73 23.29 15.52 -4.72
N GLY A 74 21.96 15.26 -4.71
CA GLY A 74 21.40 13.95 -5.05
C GLY A 74 21.59 12.88 -3.98
N LYS A 75 21.91 13.24 -2.74
CA LYS A 75 22.08 12.30 -1.61
C LYS A 75 21.31 12.76 -0.37
N THR A 76 20.80 11.82 0.40
CA THR A 76 20.15 12.08 1.68
C THR A 76 21.17 12.61 2.71
N LEU A 77 20.72 13.48 3.61
CA LEU A 77 21.55 14.12 4.64
C LEU A 77 21.47 13.48 6.02
N GLY A 78 20.58 12.47 6.22
CA GLY A 78 20.26 11.96 7.56
C GLY A 78 19.35 12.89 8.37
N THR A 79 18.85 13.97 7.77
CA THR A 79 17.88 14.89 8.34
C THR A 79 16.50 14.65 7.73
N PRO A 80 15.40 15.17 8.31
CA PRO A 80 14.06 14.93 7.79
C PRO A 80 13.90 15.30 6.31
N ILE A 81 13.41 14.34 5.53
CA ILE A 81 13.10 14.52 4.11
C ILE A 81 11.63 14.89 3.99
N ALA A 82 11.34 16.13 3.59
CA ALA A 82 9.99 16.60 3.34
C ALA A 82 9.72 16.59 1.84
N VAL A 83 8.61 15.93 1.45
CA VAL A 83 8.16 15.86 0.06
C VAL A 83 6.68 16.20 -0.01
N LEU A 84 6.29 17.03 -0.98
CA LEU A 84 4.90 17.38 -1.20
C LEU A 84 4.48 17.22 -2.67
N VAL A 85 3.16 17.06 -2.85
CA VAL A 85 2.45 17.08 -4.14
C VAL A 85 1.32 18.08 -4.04
N ARG A 86 1.27 19.05 -4.96
CA ARG A 86 0.21 20.05 -5.02
C ARG A 86 -1.05 19.51 -5.67
N ASN A 87 -2.20 19.82 -5.10
CA ASN A 87 -3.50 19.54 -5.71
C ASN A 87 -3.79 20.59 -6.80
N LYS A 88 -4.13 20.14 -8.01
CA LYS A 88 -4.41 21.01 -9.18
C LYS A 88 -5.81 20.86 -9.76
N ASP A 89 -6.44 19.66 -9.65
CA ASP A 89 -7.73 19.33 -10.29
C ASP A 89 -8.81 18.99 -9.22
N GLN A 90 -9.16 19.98 -8.40
CA GLN A 90 -10.16 19.84 -7.34
C GLN A 90 -11.52 20.34 -7.84
N HIS A 91 -12.49 19.44 -8.09
CA HIS A 91 -13.88 19.80 -8.39
C HIS A 91 -14.76 19.62 -7.16
N SER A 92 -14.77 20.61 -6.27
CA SER A 92 -15.57 20.59 -5.03
C SER A 92 -17.09 20.62 -5.31
N ALA A 93 -17.50 21.10 -6.47
CA ALA A 93 -18.91 21.17 -6.90
C ALA A 93 -19.56 19.78 -7.02
N ASP A 94 -18.78 18.74 -7.37
CA ASP A 94 -19.29 17.37 -7.56
C ASP A 94 -19.88 16.77 -6.26
N TYR A 95 -19.55 17.33 -5.10
CA TYR A 95 -19.99 16.84 -3.79
C TYR A 95 -21.11 17.67 -3.16
N GLN A 96 -21.46 18.83 -3.76
CA GLN A 96 -22.41 19.77 -3.13
C GLN A 96 -23.79 19.18 -2.89
N ALA A 97 -24.27 18.34 -3.81
CA ALA A 97 -25.58 17.68 -3.70
C ALA A 97 -25.67 16.61 -2.59
N ILE A 98 -24.54 16.15 -2.07
CA ILE A 98 -24.47 15.06 -1.07
C ILE A 98 -23.77 15.46 0.23
N TRP A 99 -23.54 16.77 0.47
CA TRP A 99 -22.85 17.26 1.67
C TRP A 99 -23.54 16.88 2.98
N ASP A 100 -24.84 16.82 2.95
CA ASP A 100 -25.66 16.49 4.12
C ASP A 100 -26.02 15.00 4.23
N CYS A 101 -25.52 14.16 3.31
CA CYS A 101 -25.77 12.74 3.29
C CYS A 101 -24.55 11.94 3.73
N TYR A 102 -24.80 10.74 4.29
CA TYR A 102 -23.76 9.78 4.58
C TYR A 102 -23.64 8.79 3.43
N ARG A 103 -22.52 8.84 2.70
CA ARG A 103 -22.30 7.95 1.58
C ARG A 103 -22.12 6.50 2.05
N PRO A 104 -22.86 5.52 1.49
CA PRO A 104 -22.67 4.11 1.82
C PRO A 104 -21.22 3.68 1.62
N GLY A 105 -20.69 2.87 2.55
CA GLY A 105 -19.33 2.36 2.48
C GLY A 105 -18.20 3.36 2.69
N HIS A 106 -18.49 4.65 2.94
CA HIS A 106 -17.51 5.70 3.25
C HIS A 106 -17.43 5.99 4.77
N ALA A 107 -16.42 6.77 5.15
CA ALA A 107 -16.15 7.10 6.55
C ALA A 107 -16.93 8.32 7.06
N ASP A 108 -17.81 8.91 6.26
CA ASP A 108 -18.47 10.19 6.52
C ASP A 108 -19.13 10.24 7.90
N PHE A 109 -19.98 9.25 8.22
CA PHE A 109 -20.66 9.15 9.52
C PHE A 109 -19.66 9.03 10.68
N GLY A 110 -18.65 8.16 10.53
CA GLY A 110 -17.65 7.94 11.57
C GLY A 110 -16.82 9.18 11.85
N PHE A 111 -16.46 9.96 10.81
CA PHE A 111 -15.73 11.22 10.95
C PHE A 111 -16.55 12.28 11.65
N ASP A 112 -17.81 12.49 11.25
CA ASP A 112 -18.71 13.45 11.91
C ASP A 112 -18.91 13.10 13.39
N ARG A 113 -19.12 11.81 13.71
CA ARG A 113 -19.30 11.37 15.11
C ARG A 113 -18.03 11.48 15.95
N LYS A 114 -16.87 11.21 15.34
CA LYS A 114 -15.58 11.23 16.06
C LYS A 114 -15.06 12.64 16.29
N PHE A 115 -15.12 13.48 15.25
CA PHE A 115 -14.48 14.80 15.27
C PHE A 115 -15.49 15.96 15.44
N GLY A 116 -16.79 15.67 15.31
CA GLY A 116 -17.87 16.68 15.40
C GLY A 116 -17.96 17.60 14.17
N PHE A 117 -16.96 17.54 13.29
CA PHE A 117 -16.83 18.38 12.11
C PHE A 117 -15.95 17.70 11.07
N ARG A 118 -16.28 17.81 9.79
CA ARG A 118 -15.46 17.32 8.67
C ARG A 118 -15.54 18.30 7.49
N ASP A 119 -14.53 18.25 6.64
CA ASP A 119 -14.60 18.88 5.31
C ASP A 119 -15.47 17.99 4.40
N PRO A 120 -16.64 18.47 3.92
CA PRO A 120 -17.53 17.66 3.09
C PRO A 120 -17.05 17.53 1.63
N ARG A 121 -16.02 18.26 1.23
CA ARG A 121 -15.45 18.25 -0.12
C ARG A 121 -14.66 16.99 -0.41
N GLY A 122 -15.27 15.82 -0.34
CA GLY A 122 -14.66 14.51 -0.59
C GLY A 122 -14.32 13.73 0.68
N GLY A 123 -13.34 12.83 0.61
CA GLY A 123 -13.01 11.92 1.72
C GLY A 123 -11.96 12.45 2.70
N GLY A 124 -11.38 13.65 2.49
CA GLY A 124 -10.33 14.18 3.35
C GLY A 124 -9.17 13.19 3.52
N ARG A 125 -8.83 12.89 4.78
CA ARG A 125 -7.81 11.88 5.15
C ARG A 125 -8.24 10.42 4.93
N SER A 126 -9.53 10.15 4.69
CA SER A 126 -10.01 8.80 4.31
C SER A 126 -10.05 8.57 2.79
N SER A 127 -9.67 9.57 1.99
CA SER A 127 -9.58 9.47 0.53
C SER A 127 -8.38 8.62 0.12
N GLY A 128 -8.51 7.88 -1.02
CA GLY A 128 -7.36 7.22 -1.64
C GLY A 128 -6.23 8.16 -2.05
N ARG A 129 -6.45 9.48 -2.09
CA ARG A 129 -5.42 10.48 -2.36
C ARG A 129 -4.40 10.62 -1.21
N GLU A 130 -4.77 10.30 0.02
CA GLU A 130 -3.87 10.22 1.18
C GLU A 130 -2.67 9.30 0.91
N THR A 131 -2.85 8.26 0.10
CA THR A 131 -1.80 7.30 -0.23
C THR A 131 -0.59 7.90 -0.97
N ILE A 132 -0.67 9.14 -1.46
CA ILE A 132 0.48 9.89 -2.00
C ILE A 132 1.63 9.91 -0.98
N GLY A 133 1.34 10.28 0.28
CA GLY A 133 2.36 10.30 1.33
C GLY A 133 2.99 8.93 1.61
N ARG A 134 2.18 7.87 1.55
CA ARG A 134 2.67 6.47 1.71
C ARG A 134 3.59 6.08 0.57
N VAL A 135 3.20 6.39 -0.67
CA VAL A 135 3.97 6.03 -1.87
C VAL A 135 5.28 6.82 -1.95
N ILE A 136 5.29 8.10 -1.62
CA ILE A 136 6.52 8.90 -1.48
C ILE A 136 7.48 8.22 -0.50
N SER A 137 7.00 7.88 0.68
CA SER A 137 7.82 7.30 1.74
C SER A 137 8.27 5.88 1.38
N GLY A 138 7.38 5.10 0.76
CA GLY A 138 7.69 3.74 0.29
C GLY A 138 8.74 3.70 -0.83
N ALA A 139 8.77 4.70 -1.71
CA ALA A 139 9.80 4.84 -2.73
C ALA A 139 11.19 5.06 -2.12
N ILE A 140 11.29 5.92 -1.10
CA ILE A 140 12.54 6.16 -0.38
C ILE A 140 12.97 4.92 0.40
N ALA A 141 12.03 4.23 1.05
CA ALA A 141 12.28 2.97 1.74
C ALA A 141 12.77 1.86 0.79
N ALA A 142 12.14 1.73 -0.39
CA ALA A 142 12.55 0.78 -1.42
C ALA A 142 13.99 1.02 -1.89
N LYS A 143 14.36 2.28 -2.05
CA LYS A 143 15.73 2.67 -2.42
C LYS A 143 16.74 2.23 -1.35
N LEU A 144 16.42 2.44 -0.08
CA LEU A 144 17.26 1.97 1.04
C LEU A 144 17.37 0.44 1.04
N LEU A 145 16.26 -0.28 0.88
CA LEU A 145 16.23 -1.74 0.88
C LEU A 145 17.03 -2.34 -0.29
N ALA A 146 17.03 -1.68 -1.45
CA ALA A 146 17.79 -2.10 -2.63
C ALA A 146 19.30 -2.16 -2.37
N GLU A 147 19.86 -1.29 -1.51
CA GLU A 147 21.27 -1.35 -1.08
C GLU A 147 21.61 -2.67 -0.35
N PHE A 148 20.60 -3.38 0.13
CA PHE A 148 20.72 -4.68 0.80
C PHE A 148 20.23 -5.84 -0.06
N GLY A 149 19.91 -5.60 -1.34
CA GLY A 149 19.40 -6.61 -2.25
C GLY A 149 17.95 -7.02 -2.01
N ILE A 150 17.22 -6.32 -1.13
CA ILE A 150 15.81 -6.59 -0.82
C ILE A 150 14.92 -5.84 -1.81
N ARG A 151 13.98 -6.58 -2.43
CA ARG A 151 13.04 -6.02 -3.39
C ARG A 151 11.63 -6.51 -3.10
N ALA A 152 10.69 -5.59 -2.85
CA ALA A 152 9.27 -5.87 -2.85
C ALA A 152 8.67 -5.61 -4.24
N PHE A 153 7.77 -6.47 -4.66
CA PHE A 153 6.98 -6.32 -5.88
C PHE A 153 5.53 -6.70 -5.62
N ALA A 154 4.63 -5.74 -5.81
CA ALA A 154 3.19 -5.97 -5.66
C ALA A 154 2.46 -5.90 -7.00
N TYR A 155 1.49 -6.79 -7.18
CA TYR A 155 0.72 -6.96 -8.39
C TYR A 155 -0.74 -7.31 -8.07
N VAL A 156 -1.62 -7.14 -9.03
CA VAL A 156 -3.03 -7.50 -8.90
C VAL A 156 -3.17 -9.00 -9.17
N SER A 157 -3.45 -9.78 -8.13
CA SER A 157 -3.63 -11.23 -8.26
C SER A 157 -5.08 -11.64 -8.57
N ALA A 158 -6.07 -10.78 -8.24
CA ALA A 158 -7.45 -11.02 -8.64
C ALA A 158 -8.23 -9.71 -8.82
N VAL A 159 -9.22 -9.72 -9.72
CA VAL A 159 -10.24 -8.68 -9.88
C VAL A 159 -11.61 -9.35 -9.80
N GLY A 160 -12.40 -8.99 -8.78
CA GLY A 160 -13.60 -9.75 -8.46
C GLY A 160 -13.27 -11.21 -8.19
N ALA A 161 -13.95 -12.12 -8.86
CA ALA A 161 -13.73 -13.57 -8.79
C ALA A 161 -12.69 -14.10 -9.81
N ILE A 162 -12.09 -13.25 -10.62
CA ILE A 162 -11.14 -13.66 -11.65
C ILE A 162 -9.73 -13.57 -11.09
N GLU A 163 -9.15 -14.73 -10.81
CA GLU A 163 -7.80 -14.87 -10.27
C GLU A 163 -6.79 -15.20 -11.36
N ALA A 164 -5.55 -14.74 -11.19
CA ALA A 164 -4.39 -15.15 -11.96
C ALA A 164 -4.01 -16.59 -11.59
N ALA A 165 -3.86 -17.45 -12.60
CA ALA A 165 -3.43 -18.84 -12.42
C ALA A 165 -1.90 -18.99 -12.54
N THR A 166 -1.24 -18.05 -13.22
CA THR A 166 0.21 -18.03 -13.46
C THR A 166 0.82 -16.72 -12.99
N PHE A 167 2.14 -16.73 -12.79
CA PHE A 167 2.89 -15.54 -12.40
C PHE A 167 4.04 -15.29 -13.37
N ASP A 168 3.93 -14.18 -14.11
CA ASP A 168 5.03 -13.59 -14.87
C ASP A 168 5.04 -12.07 -14.60
N GLU A 169 6.13 -11.60 -14.00
CA GLU A 169 6.29 -10.18 -13.66
C GLU A 169 6.27 -9.27 -14.89
N ALA A 170 6.83 -9.72 -16.03
CA ALA A 170 6.85 -8.93 -17.25
C ALA A 170 5.43 -8.63 -17.77
N VAL A 171 4.53 -9.60 -17.66
CA VAL A 171 3.13 -9.48 -18.08
C VAL A 171 2.38 -8.40 -17.27
N CYS A 172 2.77 -8.14 -16.02
CA CYS A 172 2.13 -7.09 -15.23
C CYS A 172 2.24 -5.70 -15.88
N ALA A 173 3.35 -5.41 -16.55
CA ALA A 173 3.57 -4.12 -17.21
C ALA A 173 2.85 -4.01 -18.57
N GLU A 174 2.45 -5.13 -19.15
CA GLU A 174 1.86 -5.22 -20.49
C GLU A 174 0.34 -5.07 -20.50
N ASN A 175 -0.31 -5.11 -19.34
CA ASN A 175 -1.76 -4.99 -19.26
C ASN A 175 -2.21 -3.89 -18.26
N PRO A 176 -3.38 -3.27 -18.51
CA PRO A 176 -3.86 -2.12 -17.74
C PRO A 176 -4.28 -2.43 -16.30
N LEU A 177 -4.38 -3.71 -15.94
CA LEU A 177 -4.77 -4.16 -14.61
C LEU A 177 -3.59 -4.51 -13.72
N GLY A 178 -2.37 -4.66 -14.30
CA GLY A 178 -1.18 -5.08 -13.54
C GLY A 178 -1.27 -6.53 -13.04
N MET A 179 -1.99 -7.39 -13.77
CA MET A 179 -2.11 -8.81 -13.46
C MET A 179 -0.94 -9.60 -14.09
N PRO A 180 -0.40 -10.63 -13.38
CA PRO A 180 0.74 -11.41 -13.86
C PRO A 180 0.38 -12.52 -14.86
N ASP A 181 -0.88 -12.61 -15.28
CA ASP A 181 -1.47 -13.62 -16.15
C ASP A 181 -2.27 -12.91 -17.24
N ALA A 182 -1.81 -13.01 -18.48
CA ALA A 182 -2.41 -12.29 -19.61
C ALA A 182 -3.87 -12.75 -19.91
N GLU A 183 -4.16 -14.06 -19.75
CA GLU A 183 -5.50 -14.60 -19.98
C GLU A 183 -6.47 -14.13 -18.88
N ALA A 184 -6.05 -14.21 -17.61
CA ALA A 184 -6.83 -13.70 -16.50
C ALA A 184 -7.06 -12.18 -16.62
N ALA A 185 -6.04 -11.41 -17.04
CA ALA A 185 -6.16 -9.97 -17.29
C ALA A 185 -7.18 -9.65 -18.37
N ALA A 186 -7.20 -10.41 -19.47
CA ALA A 186 -8.17 -10.22 -20.55
C ALA A 186 -9.61 -10.52 -20.07
N ARG A 187 -9.82 -11.61 -19.33
CA ARG A 187 -11.13 -11.95 -18.75
C ARG A 187 -11.59 -10.89 -17.74
N ALA A 188 -10.70 -10.43 -16.87
CA ALA A 188 -10.98 -9.39 -15.88
C ALA A 188 -11.34 -8.06 -16.57
N ALA A 189 -10.63 -7.69 -17.63
CA ALA A 189 -10.93 -6.49 -18.43
C ALA A 189 -12.30 -6.57 -19.11
N ALA A 190 -12.70 -7.74 -19.61
CA ALA A 190 -14.04 -7.95 -20.20
C ALA A 190 -15.13 -7.79 -19.13
N TYR A 191 -14.96 -8.45 -17.98
CA TYR A 191 -15.92 -8.36 -16.87
C TYR A 191 -16.03 -6.95 -16.30
N LEU A 192 -14.92 -6.23 -16.17
CA LEU A 192 -14.95 -4.82 -15.75
C LEU A 192 -15.76 -3.92 -16.68
N LYS A 193 -15.75 -4.17 -18.00
CA LYS A 193 -16.58 -3.41 -18.95
C LYS A 193 -18.07 -3.61 -18.70
N GLU A 194 -18.51 -4.83 -18.37
CA GLU A 194 -19.89 -5.13 -17.99
C GLU A 194 -20.28 -4.39 -16.70
N VAL A 195 -19.42 -4.43 -15.69
CA VAL A 195 -19.64 -3.74 -14.42
C VAL A 195 -19.71 -2.21 -14.60
N MET A 196 -18.86 -1.64 -15.47
CA MET A 196 -18.92 -0.23 -15.83
C MET A 196 -20.25 0.15 -16.49
N GLN A 197 -20.80 -0.72 -17.38
CA GLN A 197 -22.11 -0.49 -17.98
C GLN A 197 -23.23 -0.52 -16.94
N ALA A 198 -23.09 -1.36 -15.91
CA ALA A 198 -23.98 -1.40 -14.75
C ALA A 198 -23.79 -0.21 -13.78
N ARG A 199 -22.81 0.69 -14.03
CA ARG A 199 -22.45 1.83 -13.17
C ARG A 199 -22.02 1.38 -11.77
N ASP A 200 -21.33 0.25 -11.66
CA ASP A 200 -20.86 -0.39 -10.45
C ASP A 200 -19.33 -0.49 -10.42
N SER A 201 -18.75 -1.13 -9.42
CA SER A 201 -17.32 -1.27 -9.21
C SER A 201 -16.92 -2.66 -8.71
N LEU A 202 -15.65 -3.03 -8.89
CA LEU A 202 -15.07 -4.28 -8.41
C LEU A 202 -13.87 -4.04 -7.50
N GLY A 203 -13.79 -4.83 -6.45
CA GLY A 203 -12.60 -5.06 -5.65
C GLY A 203 -11.75 -6.19 -6.21
N GLY A 204 -10.88 -6.73 -5.39
CA GLY A 204 -10.02 -7.86 -5.75
C GLY A 204 -8.94 -8.12 -4.71
N THR A 205 -7.86 -8.75 -5.14
CA THR A 205 -6.72 -9.10 -4.30
C THR A 205 -5.43 -8.54 -4.90
N VAL A 206 -4.62 -7.92 -4.04
CA VAL A 206 -3.23 -7.54 -4.35
C VAL A 206 -2.31 -8.52 -3.64
N SER A 207 -1.41 -9.13 -4.38
CA SER A 207 -0.32 -9.93 -3.83
C SER A 207 0.97 -9.13 -3.82
N CYS A 208 1.82 -9.37 -2.83
CA CYS A 208 3.16 -8.79 -2.75
C CYS A 208 4.16 -9.88 -2.42
N ARG A 209 5.22 -9.98 -3.21
CA ARG A 209 6.37 -10.84 -2.99
C ARG A 209 7.58 -9.98 -2.65
N VAL A 210 8.30 -10.36 -1.59
CA VAL A 210 9.59 -9.73 -1.27
C VAL A 210 10.68 -10.77 -1.45
N THR A 211 11.66 -10.45 -2.28
CA THR A 211 12.83 -11.27 -2.58
C THR A 211 14.09 -10.66 -1.95
N GLY A 212 15.16 -11.45 -1.85
CA GLY A 212 16.44 -11.01 -1.29
C GLY A 212 16.42 -10.87 0.25
N MET A 213 15.46 -11.49 0.91
CA MET A 213 15.38 -11.47 2.37
C MET A 213 16.53 -12.26 3.00
N PHE A 214 16.99 -11.76 4.12
CA PHE A 214 17.90 -12.47 5.02
C PHE A 214 17.20 -12.74 6.37
N PRO A 215 17.66 -13.73 7.17
CA PRO A 215 17.02 -14.05 8.43
C PRO A 215 17.28 -12.97 9.48
N GLY A 216 16.28 -12.68 10.33
CA GLY A 216 16.48 -11.86 11.51
C GLY A 216 15.74 -10.54 11.54
N LEU A 217 14.88 -10.19 10.56
CA LEU A 217 14.02 -9.01 10.63
C LEU A 217 12.70 -9.36 11.32
N GLY A 218 12.35 -8.57 12.34
CA GLY A 218 11.15 -8.71 13.15
C GLY A 218 11.49 -8.77 14.64
N GLU A 219 10.58 -8.29 15.48
CA GLU A 219 10.77 -8.16 16.93
C GLU A 219 9.69 -8.96 17.69
N PRO A 220 9.99 -10.14 18.23
CA PRO A 220 9.06 -10.78 19.14
C PRO A 220 8.93 -9.94 20.42
N VAL A 221 7.78 -9.88 21.08
CA VAL A 221 6.59 -10.71 20.91
C VAL A 221 5.50 -9.98 20.09
N PHE A 222 5.38 -8.65 20.19
CA PHE A 222 4.27 -7.88 19.61
C PHE A 222 4.60 -7.24 18.27
N ASP A 223 5.85 -6.84 18.05
CA ASP A 223 6.29 -6.21 16.80
C ASP A 223 6.83 -7.26 15.81
N LYS A 224 6.19 -8.42 15.75
CA LYS A 224 6.51 -9.47 14.78
C LYS A 224 6.42 -8.92 13.36
N LEU A 225 7.25 -9.43 12.47
CA LEU A 225 7.27 -9.01 11.06
C LEU A 225 5.89 -9.14 10.38
N ASP A 226 5.20 -10.26 10.58
CA ASP A 226 3.83 -10.47 10.08
C ASP A 226 2.82 -9.49 10.69
N ALA A 227 2.93 -9.21 12.00
CA ALA A 227 2.05 -8.27 12.68
C ALA A 227 2.24 -6.83 12.19
N GLU A 228 3.48 -6.36 12.03
CA GLU A 228 3.78 -5.01 11.51
C GLU A 228 3.41 -4.88 10.03
N LEU A 229 3.66 -5.91 9.21
CA LEU A 229 3.18 -5.95 7.81
C LEU A 229 1.65 -5.93 7.74
N ALA A 230 0.96 -6.73 8.55
CA ALA A 230 -0.50 -6.74 8.60
C ALA A 230 -1.05 -5.37 9.03
N LYS A 231 -0.52 -4.77 10.08
CA LYS A 231 -0.88 -3.41 10.55
C LYS A 231 -0.70 -2.36 9.45
N ALA A 232 0.44 -2.41 8.75
CA ALA A 232 0.76 -1.48 7.67
C ALA A 232 -0.24 -1.60 6.51
N VAL A 233 -0.47 -2.81 6.02
CA VAL A 233 -1.34 -3.08 4.87
C VAL A 233 -2.82 -2.88 5.25
N MET A 234 -3.27 -3.32 6.43
CA MET A 234 -4.63 -3.08 6.93
C MET A 234 -4.93 -1.59 7.15
N SER A 235 -3.91 -0.75 7.34
CA SER A 235 -4.08 0.70 7.45
C SER A 235 -4.42 1.40 6.12
N ILE A 236 -4.28 0.72 4.99
CA ILE A 236 -4.64 1.24 3.67
C ILE A 236 -6.17 1.27 3.55
N GLY A 237 -6.71 2.40 3.10
CA GLY A 237 -8.15 2.50 2.82
C GLY A 237 -8.61 1.43 1.84
N ALA A 238 -9.80 0.85 2.08
CA ALA A 238 -10.41 -0.25 1.33
C ALA A 238 -9.84 -1.66 1.58
N VAL A 239 -8.68 -1.82 2.20
CA VAL A 239 -8.19 -3.14 2.62
C VAL A 239 -9.07 -3.71 3.72
N LYS A 240 -9.44 -5.00 3.62
CA LYS A 240 -10.33 -5.72 4.52
C LYS A 240 -9.79 -7.06 5.03
N GLY A 241 -8.70 -7.54 4.46
CA GLY A 241 -8.02 -8.75 4.87
C GLY A 241 -6.57 -8.73 4.44
N VAL A 242 -5.73 -9.40 5.22
CA VAL A 242 -4.31 -9.64 4.92
C VAL A 242 -4.01 -11.06 5.34
N GLU A 243 -3.29 -11.79 4.52
CA GLU A 243 -2.79 -13.12 4.85
C GLU A 243 -1.36 -13.30 4.33
N PHE A 244 -0.65 -14.25 4.93
CA PHE A 244 0.75 -14.56 4.64
C PHE A 244 0.89 -16.02 4.24
N GLY A 245 1.78 -16.34 3.29
CA GLY A 245 1.96 -17.69 2.80
C GLY A 245 0.64 -18.29 2.32
N ASP A 246 0.30 -19.45 2.87
CA ASP A 246 -0.95 -20.13 2.54
C ASP A 246 -2.19 -19.56 3.26
N GLY A 247 -2.00 -18.54 4.09
CA GLY A 247 -3.07 -17.75 4.69
C GLY A 247 -4.07 -18.60 5.49
N PHE A 248 -5.37 -18.40 5.25
CA PHE A 248 -6.42 -19.17 5.91
C PHE A 248 -6.39 -20.68 5.57
N GLY A 249 -5.72 -21.07 4.47
CA GLY A 249 -5.57 -22.47 4.07
C GLY A 249 -4.87 -23.34 5.12
N VAL A 250 -3.97 -22.76 5.93
CA VAL A 250 -3.25 -23.50 7.00
C VAL A 250 -4.20 -24.10 8.05
N SER A 251 -5.38 -23.52 8.25
CA SER A 251 -6.35 -23.96 9.25
C SER A 251 -6.95 -25.35 8.97
N THR A 252 -6.82 -25.84 7.74
CA THR A 252 -7.35 -27.14 7.30
C THR A 252 -6.27 -28.21 7.14
N ARG A 253 -4.99 -27.84 7.37
CA ARG A 253 -3.84 -28.74 7.20
C ARG A 253 -3.41 -29.39 8.52
N ARG A 254 -2.77 -30.53 8.39
CA ARG A 254 -2.03 -31.14 9.50
C ARG A 254 -0.66 -30.49 9.62
N GLY A 255 -0.09 -30.44 10.82
CA GLY A 255 1.25 -29.89 11.02
C GLY A 255 2.34 -30.55 10.14
N SER A 256 2.22 -31.84 9.86
CA SER A 256 3.13 -32.58 8.96
C SER A 256 3.02 -32.14 7.48
N GLU A 257 1.91 -31.53 7.10
CA GLU A 257 1.65 -31.03 5.73
C GLU A 257 1.97 -29.54 5.59
N ASP A 258 2.00 -28.82 6.72
CA ASP A 258 2.18 -27.36 6.77
C ASP A 258 3.59 -26.94 7.20
N ASN A 259 4.34 -27.80 7.89
CA ASN A 259 5.67 -27.49 8.37
C ASN A 259 6.68 -27.31 7.23
N ASP A 260 7.29 -26.12 7.16
CA ASP A 260 8.38 -25.79 6.23
C ASP A 260 9.70 -26.44 6.72
N ALA A 261 10.04 -27.60 6.21
CA ALA A 261 11.24 -28.33 6.63
C ALA A 261 12.52 -27.62 6.16
N PHE A 262 13.47 -27.41 7.05
CA PHE A 262 14.80 -26.89 6.72
C PHE A 262 15.63 -27.94 5.97
N CYS A 263 16.47 -27.46 5.05
CA CYS A 263 17.40 -28.28 4.28
C CYS A 263 18.70 -27.51 3.98
N PRO A 264 19.80 -28.24 3.66
CA PRO A 264 20.98 -27.60 3.12
C PRO A 264 20.70 -26.92 1.78
N GLY A 265 21.19 -25.69 1.56
CA GLY A 265 21.05 -24.94 0.33
C GLY A 265 22.36 -24.29 -0.12
N GLN A 266 22.37 -23.63 -1.27
CA GLN A 266 23.57 -23.00 -1.83
C GLN A 266 24.07 -21.82 -0.97
N GLY A 267 23.15 -21.11 -0.29
CA GLY A 267 23.43 -19.99 0.61
C GLY A 267 23.55 -20.38 2.09
N GLY A 268 23.50 -21.66 2.45
CA GLY A 268 23.50 -22.17 3.82
C GLY A 268 22.26 -22.99 4.13
N ILE A 269 21.41 -22.51 5.05
CA ILE A 269 20.15 -23.18 5.42
C ILE A 269 19.02 -22.58 4.57
N GLU A 270 18.26 -23.46 3.92
CA GLU A 270 17.07 -23.12 3.12
C GLU A 270 15.86 -23.92 3.62
N LYS A 271 14.67 -23.64 3.07
CA LYS A 271 13.45 -24.41 3.32
C LYS A 271 12.97 -25.12 2.06
N LYS A 272 12.33 -26.29 2.23
CA LYS A 272 11.75 -27.08 1.13
C LYS A 272 10.42 -26.53 0.62
N SER A 273 9.75 -25.73 1.45
CA SER A 273 8.45 -25.11 1.19
C SER A 273 8.40 -23.73 1.85
N ASN A 274 7.36 -22.97 1.60
CA ASN A 274 7.19 -21.64 2.17
C ASN A 274 5.72 -21.37 2.53
N HIS A 275 5.11 -22.32 3.23
CA HIS A 275 3.72 -22.23 3.70
C HIS A 275 3.51 -21.06 4.67
N ALA A 276 4.53 -20.81 5.51
CA ALA A 276 4.54 -19.70 6.46
C ALA A 276 4.73 -18.31 5.81
N GLY A 277 5.11 -18.25 4.51
CA GLY A 277 5.29 -16.99 3.80
C GLY A 277 6.51 -16.17 4.21
N GLY A 278 7.65 -16.83 4.51
CA GLY A 278 8.96 -16.19 4.70
C GLY A 278 9.27 -15.76 6.13
N MET A 279 8.45 -16.11 7.10
CA MET A 279 8.67 -15.74 8.50
C MET A 279 8.13 -16.79 9.47
N LEU A 280 8.91 -17.09 10.50
CA LEU A 280 8.59 -18.01 11.58
C LEU A 280 8.82 -17.31 12.93
N GLY A 281 7.86 -17.45 13.84
CA GLY A 281 7.92 -16.77 15.14
C GLY A 281 7.95 -15.25 15.06
N GLY A 282 7.56 -14.66 13.92
CA GLY A 282 7.57 -13.22 13.67
C GLY A 282 8.90 -12.67 13.20
N ILE A 283 9.83 -13.53 12.79
CA ILE A 283 11.16 -13.17 12.30
C ILE A 283 11.34 -13.75 10.89
N SER A 284 11.94 -12.97 9.97
CA SER A 284 12.26 -13.45 8.62
C SER A 284 13.23 -14.62 8.65
N ASP A 285 13.07 -15.57 7.73
CA ASP A 285 13.81 -16.83 7.70
C ASP A 285 14.63 -17.07 6.40
N SER A 286 14.88 -16.03 5.63
CA SER A 286 15.53 -16.00 4.31
C SER A 286 14.67 -16.43 3.12
N SER A 287 13.50 -17.01 3.33
CA SER A 287 12.55 -17.25 2.23
C SER A 287 11.89 -15.97 1.78
N ASP A 288 11.34 -15.97 0.58
CA ASP A 288 10.56 -14.83 0.10
C ASP A 288 9.38 -14.56 1.02
N ILE A 289 9.13 -13.30 1.34
CA ILE A 289 7.89 -12.93 2.02
C ILE A 289 6.76 -12.95 0.98
N LEU A 290 5.70 -13.69 1.31
CA LEU A 290 4.49 -13.79 0.50
C LEU A 290 3.32 -13.26 1.30
N LEU A 291 2.65 -12.22 0.79
CA LEU A 291 1.42 -11.71 1.40
C LEU A 291 0.35 -11.41 0.35
N ARG A 292 -0.91 -11.48 0.76
CA ARG A 292 -2.08 -11.09 -0.03
C ARG A 292 -2.96 -10.13 0.76
N ALA A 293 -3.52 -9.12 0.08
CA ALA A 293 -4.41 -8.12 0.65
C ALA A 293 -5.74 -8.11 -0.11
N ALA A 294 -6.85 -8.34 0.59
CA ALA A 294 -8.19 -8.21 0.03
C ALA A 294 -8.62 -6.74 0.06
N VAL A 295 -8.99 -6.21 -1.10
CA VAL A 295 -9.39 -4.82 -1.31
C VAL A 295 -10.85 -4.78 -1.73
N LYS A 296 -11.71 -4.10 -0.96
CA LYS A 296 -13.13 -3.99 -1.31
C LYS A 296 -13.35 -3.11 -2.55
N ALA A 297 -14.47 -3.31 -3.22
CA ALA A 297 -14.94 -2.44 -4.29
C ALA A 297 -15.04 -0.97 -3.86
N THR A 298 -14.84 -0.06 -4.81
CA THR A 298 -15.00 1.38 -4.60
C THR A 298 -16.46 1.68 -4.23
N PRO A 299 -16.74 2.29 -3.07
CA PRO A 299 -18.12 2.51 -2.64
C PRO A 299 -18.82 3.66 -3.38
N SER A 300 -18.07 4.53 -4.04
CA SER A 300 -18.63 5.60 -4.89
C SER A 300 -18.99 5.01 -6.25
N ILE A 301 -20.24 4.58 -6.40
CA ILE A 301 -20.80 4.03 -7.64
C ILE A 301 -21.86 4.95 -8.22
N GLY A 302 -22.10 4.83 -9.52
CA GLY A 302 -23.10 5.62 -10.22
C GLY A 302 -24.51 5.08 -10.14
N SER A 303 -24.73 3.88 -9.59
CA SER A 303 -26.06 3.33 -9.33
C SER A 303 -26.69 4.01 -8.12
N PRO A 304 -28.04 4.18 -8.09
CA PRO A 304 -28.76 4.71 -6.93
C PRO A 304 -28.49 3.90 -5.67
N GLN A 305 -28.23 4.57 -4.54
CA GLN A 305 -27.99 3.95 -3.25
C GLN A 305 -28.88 4.57 -2.17
N GLU A 306 -29.53 3.73 -1.38
CA GLU A 306 -30.28 4.16 -0.21
C GLU A 306 -29.33 4.50 0.94
N THR A 307 -29.61 5.60 1.63
CA THR A 307 -28.86 6.07 2.78
C THR A 307 -29.71 7.01 3.65
N VAL A 308 -29.07 7.76 4.55
CA VAL A 308 -29.69 8.80 5.35
C VAL A 308 -28.91 10.10 5.26
N ASN A 309 -29.61 11.22 5.46
CA ASN A 309 -28.98 12.51 5.69
C ASN A 309 -28.49 12.65 7.15
N LYS A 310 -27.88 13.79 7.48
CA LYS A 310 -27.36 14.08 8.83
C LYS A 310 -28.45 14.10 9.92
N ASN A 311 -29.71 14.30 9.55
CA ASN A 311 -30.86 14.29 10.47
C ASN A 311 -31.41 12.86 10.68
N GLY A 312 -30.90 11.84 9.95
CA GLY A 312 -31.38 10.47 10.00
C GLY A 312 -32.58 10.20 9.09
N GLU A 313 -32.91 11.12 8.19
CA GLU A 313 -34.02 10.96 7.23
C GLU A 313 -33.57 10.12 6.05
N PRO A 314 -34.37 9.12 5.59
CA PRO A 314 -34.06 8.30 4.43
C PRO A 314 -33.93 9.15 3.16
N VAL A 315 -32.88 8.89 2.39
CA VAL A 315 -32.62 9.53 1.09
C VAL A 315 -32.01 8.51 0.11
N THR A 316 -32.28 8.70 -1.17
CA THR A 316 -31.58 7.97 -2.24
C THR A 316 -30.58 8.92 -2.86
N ILE A 317 -29.33 8.50 -2.94
CA ILE A 317 -28.28 9.27 -3.58
C ILE A 317 -27.75 8.57 -4.84
N GLU A 318 -27.40 9.35 -5.82
CA GLU A 318 -26.65 8.94 -7.00
C GLU A 318 -25.35 9.73 -7.01
N ILE A 319 -24.22 9.03 -6.87
CA ILE A 319 -22.94 9.73 -6.84
C ILE A 319 -22.55 9.99 -8.30
N GLN A 320 -22.77 11.24 -8.73
CA GLN A 320 -22.30 11.69 -10.03
C GLN A 320 -20.82 12.07 -9.93
N GLY A 321 -20.00 11.60 -10.86
CA GLY A 321 -18.58 11.94 -10.86
C GLY A 321 -17.71 10.88 -11.54
N ARG A 322 -16.40 11.19 -11.57
CA ARG A 322 -15.37 10.35 -12.18
C ARG A 322 -14.81 9.38 -11.15
N HIS A 323 -15.42 8.20 -11.03
CA HIS A 323 -15.00 7.16 -10.06
C HIS A 323 -14.15 6.09 -10.74
N ASP A 324 -13.31 5.41 -9.94
CA ASP A 324 -12.56 4.25 -10.40
C ASP A 324 -13.51 3.02 -10.43
N PRO A 325 -13.76 2.38 -11.59
CA PRO A 325 -14.46 1.09 -11.64
C PRO A 325 -13.74 0.02 -10.83
N THR A 326 -12.41 0.13 -10.75
CA THR A 326 -11.58 -0.63 -9.83
C THR A 326 -10.37 0.20 -9.41
N ILE A 327 -9.97 0.07 -8.14
CA ILE A 327 -8.76 0.72 -7.61
C ILE A 327 -7.54 -0.22 -7.61
N MET A 328 -7.70 -1.45 -8.09
CA MET A 328 -6.71 -2.52 -7.95
C MET A 328 -5.32 -2.15 -8.48
N PRO A 329 -5.15 -1.62 -9.71
CA PRO A 329 -3.82 -1.25 -10.22
C PRO A 329 -3.12 -0.21 -9.35
N ARG A 330 -3.89 0.73 -8.78
CA ARG A 330 -3.37 1.79 -7.90
C ARG A 330 -3.08 1.27 -6.50
N ALA A 331 -3.83 0.28 -6.01
CA ALA A 331 -3.64 -0.34 -4.71
C ALA A 331 -2.32 -1.13 -4.63
N ALA A 332 -1.88 -1.73 -5.73
CA ALA A 332 -0.66 -2.54 -5.76
C ALA A 332 0.57 -1.74 -5.28
N VAL A 333 0.85 -0.58 -5.87
CA VAL A 333 1.99 0.24 -5.44
C VAL A 333 1.85 0.78 -4.02
N VAL A 334 0.63 0.95 -3.50
CA VAL A 334 0.42 1.37 -2.11
C VAL A 334 0.74 0.23 -1.14
N VAL A 335 0.33 -1.00 -1.45
CA VAL A 335 0.70 -2.21 -0.68
C VAL A 335 2.21 -2.37 -0.67
N GLU A 336 2.86 -2.32 -1.84
CA GLU A 336 4.32 -2.39 -1.99
C GLU A 336 5.03 -1.34 -1.14
N SER A 337 4.53 -0.10 -1.17
CA SER A 337 5.09 1.02 -0.40
C SER A 337 5.00 0.78 1.10
N MET A 338 3.87 0.27 1.60
CA MET A 338 3.70 -0.02 3.03
C MET A 338 4.57 -1.20 3.47
N VAL A 339 4.75 -2.21 2.62
CA VAL A 339 5.69 -3.32 2.87
C VAL A 339 7.12 -2.78 2.97
N ASN A 340 7.55 -1.94 2.02
CA ASN A 340 8.88 -1.32 2.05
C ASN A 340 9.12 -0.50 3.33
N LEU A 341 8.13 0.24 3.81
CA LEU A 341 8.23 1.02 5.05
C LEU A 341 8.49 0.15 6.27
N VAL A 342 7.77 -0.96 6.41
CA VAL A 342 7.98 -1.91 7.51
C VAL A 342 9.36 -2.51 7.46
N LEU A 343 9.77 -2.98 6.27
CA LEU A 343 11.06 -3.62 6.10
C LEU A 343 12.23 -2.66 6.35
N ALA A 344 12.13 -1.40 5.91
CA ALA A 344 13.15 -0.38 6.17
C ALA A 344 13.26 -0.07 7.68
N ASP A 345 12.14 0.06 8.39
CA ASP A 345 12.13 0.28 9.84
C ASP A 345 12.76 -0.90 10.59
N LEU A 346 12.35 -2.13 10.28
CA LEU A 346 12.89 -3.33 10.91
C LEU A 346 14.36 -3.58 10.54
N LEU A 347 14.80 -3.22 9.33
CA LEU A 347 16.20 -3.27 8.91
C LEU A 347 17.06 -2.37 9.80
N LEU A 348 16.64 -1.12 10.03
CA LEU A 348 17.34 -0.19 10.90
C LEU A 348 17.35 -0.68 12.36
N ARG A 349 16.23 -1.19 12.86
CA ARG A 349 16.14 -1.79 14.22
C ARG A 349 17.09 -2.97 14.36
N ASN A 350 17.17 -3.84 13.36
CA ASN A 350 18.05 -5.01 13.36
C ASN A 350 19.55 -4.63 13.33
N SER A 351 19.91 -3.44 12.84
CA SER A 351 21.31 -2.99 12.76
C SER A 351 22.00 -2.91 14.12
N VAL A 352 21.25 -2.79 15.19
CA VAL A 352 21.74 -2.70 16.59
C VAL A 352 21.27 -3.86 17.47
N SER A 353 20.77 -4.95 16.89
CA SER A 353 20.16 -6.07 17.63
C SER A 353 21.15 -6.93 18.41
N THR A 354 22.46 -6.83 18.15
CA THR A 354 23.51 -7.55 18.89
C THR A 354 24.66 -6.63 19.27
N VAL A 355 25.37 -6.98 20.35
CA VAL A 355 26.57 -6.24 20.77
C VAL A 355 27.62 -6.19 19.67
N GLU A 356 27.75 -7.27 18.88
CA GLU A 356 28.69 -7.34 17.76
C GLU A 356 28.33 -6.35 16.66
N LYS A 357 27.05 -6.29 16.23
CA LYS A 357 26.57 -5.31 15.26
C LYS A 357 26.80 -3.88 15.74
N LEU A 358 26.53 -3.63 17.03
CA LEU A 358 26.73 -2.32 17.65
C LEU A 358 28.21 -1.93 17.65
N LYS A 359 29.13 -2.87 17.97
CA LYS A 359 30.56 -2.64 17.89
C LYS A 359 31.03 -2.31 16.49
N ARG A 360 30.56 -3.06 15.48
CA ARG A 360 30.86 -2.78 14.05
C ARG A 360 30.40 -1.39 13.65
N ALA A 361 29.15 -1.02 14.01
CA ALA A 361 28.62 0.31 13.73
C ALA A 361 29.44 1.43 14.41
N ALA A 362 29.99 1.17 15.59
CA ALA A 362 30.88 2.09 16.33
C ALA A 362 32.35 2.06 15.85
N GLY A 363 32.72 1.29 14.84
CA GLY A 363 34.11 1.11 14.39
C GLY A 363 35.01 0.45 15.48
N ARG A 364 34.43 -0.42 16.28
CA ARG A 364 35.11 -1.12 17.41
C ARG A 364 35.17 -2.65 17.20
N ALA A 365 34.97 -3.12 15.96
CA ALA A 365 35.03 -4.55 15.62
C ALA A 365 36.48 -5.05 15.58
#